data_8257adfe072cb8d6dda78631f9477e6c
#
_entry.id   8257adfe072cb8d6dda78631f9477e6c
#
_cell.length_a   1.000
_cell.length_b   1.000
_cell.length_c   1.000
_cell.angle_alpha   90.00
_cell.angle_beta   90.00
_cell.angle_gamma   90.00
#
_symmetry.space_group_name_H-M   'P 1'
#
loop_
_entity.id
_entity.type
_entity.pdbx_description
1 polymer ?
#
loop_
_entity_poly.entity_id
_entity_poly.type
_entity_poly.pdbx_seq_one_letter_code
_entity_poly.pdbx_strand_id
1 'polypeptide(L)'
;MVYKKFGYVFRQIREQKHISLSDFSSIGISKATLSRFERAETMMNFEKVVQALQLMGIGLEEYEYLLNDYAPNESEALLKEIEMAFLKQDKKALDNLYKVAFEAGYPYISLAAKASYTELSSENIDTITDYLYDIKVWGQIELYVFYFTMNKLSIRDILYILDLFLLEKKHKIFNSVKYLEIFVCACCRAIALLASKGYQEYSAHILNRVESLELVQSMFLRNLLNLSKGFWTYRFKDEKAGNTMMLQALKIFHQIGSQEIAQYYQQQYDIHVKKVNV
;
A
#
# COMPACT_ATOMS: atom_id res chain seq x y z
N MET A 1 -31.07 -4.60 -3.96
CA MET A 1 -30.84 -4.52 -5.41
C MET A 1 -29.63 -3.63 -5.65
N VAL A 2 -28.53 -4.22 -6.06
CA VAL A 2 -27.23 -3.55 -6.27
C VAL A 2 -27.32 -2.41 -7.29
N TYR A 3 -28.17 -2.53 -8.30
CA TYR A 3 -28.27 -1.59 -9.41
C TYR A 3 -28.79 -0.19 -9.07
N LYS A 4 -29.62 -0.04 -8.03
CA LYS A 4 -30.19 1.27 -7.66
C LYS A 4 -29.12 2.28 -7.26
N LYS A 5 -28.08 1.83 -6.57
CA LYS A 5 -27.01 2.68 -6.05
C LYS A 5 -26.21 3.36 -7.17
N PHE A 6 -25.84 2.60 -8.20
CA PHE A 6 -25.05 3.13 -9.31
C PHE A 6 -25.75 4.29 -10.03
N GLY A 7 -26.97 4.07 -10.52
CA GLY A 7 -27.70 5.12 -11.22
C GLY A 7 -28.04 6.32 -10.35
N TYR A 8 -28.37 6.08 -9.07
CA TYR A 8 -28.70 7.15 -8.13
C TYR A 8 -27.49 8.07 -7.85
N VAL A 9 -26.33 7.52 -7.50
CA VAL A 9 -25.12 8.31 -7.25
C VAL A 9 -24.66 9.04 -8.51
N PHE A 10 -24.73 8.37 -9.67
CA PHE A 10 -24.44 9.00 -10.95
C PHE A 10 -25.32 10.22 -11.20
N ARG A 11 -26.62 10.10 -10.97
CA ARG A 11 -27.59 11.19 -11.09
C ARG A 11 -27.26 12.35 -10.16
N GLN A 12 -26.95 12.07 -8.88
CA GLN A 12 -26.58 13.12 -7.92
C GLN A 12 -25.36 13.92 -8.40
N ILE A 13 -24.31 13.24 -8.89
CA ILE A 13 -23.12 13.89 -9.43
C ILE A 13 -23.48 14.77 -10.62
N ARG A 14 -24.24 14.24 -11.57
CA ARG A 14 -24.66 14.98 -12.77
C ARG A 14 -25.45 16.24 -12.42
N GLU A 15 -26.44 16.11 -11.55
CA GLU A 15 -27.29 17.23 -11.12
C GLU A 15 -26.49 18.28 -10.35
N GLN A 16 -25.58 17.88 -9.48
CA GLN A 16 -24.68 18.77 -8.77
C GLN A 16 -23.78 19.58 -9.72
N LYS A 17 -23.37 18.97 -10.82
CA LYS A 17 -22.54 19.62 -11.85
C LYS A 17 -23.36 20.38 -12.90
N HIS A 18 -24.68 20.45 -12.74
CA HIS A 18 -25.61 21.14 -13.64
C HIS A 18 -25.54 20.64 -15.11
N ILE A 19 -25.20 19.37 -15.31
CA ILE A 19 -25.10 18.72 -16.62
C ILE A 19 -26.45 18.12 -16.98
N SER A 20 -26.97 18.45 -18.16
CA SER A 20 -28.25 17.91 -18.62
C SER A 20 -28.10 16.52 -19.24
N LEU A 21 -29.19 15.72 -19.26
CA LEU A 21 -29.19 14.41 -19.95
C LEU A 21 -28.85 14.55 -21.45
N SER A 22 -29.08 15.70 -22.07
CA SER A 22 -28.77 15.93 -23.47
C SER A 22 -27.29 16.10 -23.77
N ASP A 23 -26.50 16.53 -22.82
CA ASP A 23 -25.07 16.80 -23.00
C ASP A 23 -24.27 15.52 -23.29
N PHE A 24 -24.78 14.41 -22.80
CA PHE A 24 -24.19 13.08 -23.06
C PHE A 24 -24.39 12.55 -24.49
N SER A 25 -25.21 13.23 -25.28
CA SER A 25 -25.36 12.91 -26.71
C SER A 25 -24.07 13.13 -27.49
N SER A 26 -23.20 14.04 -27.03
CA SER A 26 -21.88 14.33 -27.61
C SER A 26 -20.93 13.11 -27.53
N ILE A 27 -21.15 12.19 -26.58
CA ILE A 27 -20.39 10.95 -26.41
C ILE A 27 -21.21 9.70 -26.78
N GLY A 28 -22.26 9.86 -27.58
CA GLY A 28 -23.06 8.75 -28.09
C GLY A 28 -24.01 8.09 -27.08
N ILE A 29 -24.33 8.76 -25.96
CA ILE A 29 -25.27 8.26 -24.97
C ILE A 29 -26.60 9.00 -25.10
N SER A 30 -27.66 8.28 -25.46
CA SER A 30 -28.99 8.88 -25.61
C SER A 30 -29.60 9.26 -24.26
N LYS A 31 -30.43 10.32 -24.24
CA LYS A 31 -31.21 10.72 -23.06
C LYS A 31 -31.99 9.55 -22.44
N ALA A 32 -32.58 8.69 -23.31
CA ALA A 32 -33.36 7.53 -22.86
C ALA A 32 -32.49 6.49 -22.13
N THR A 33 -31.29 6.21 -22.67
CA THR A 33 -30.33 5.27 -22.05
C THR A 33 -29.90 5.78 -20.67
N LEU A 34 -29.50 7.05 -20.59
CA LEU A 34 -29.04 7.63 -19.35
C LEU A 34 -30.15 7.73 -18.30
N SER A 35 -31.35 8.17 -18.71
CA SER A 35 -32.51 8.25 -17.83
C SER A 35 -32.90 6.88 -17.24
N ARG A 36 -32.86 5.80 -18.04
CA ARG A 36 -33.12 4.45 -17.55
C ARG A 36 -32.06 3.96 -16.56
N PHE A 37 -30.79 4.29 -16.82
CA PHE A 37 -29.71 3.97 -15.91
C PHE A 37 -29.89 4.71 -14.56
N GLU A 38 -30.16 6.02 -14.58
CA GLU A 38 -30.37 6.83 -13.38
C GLU A 38 -31.57 6.38 -12.54
N ARG A 39 -32.62 5.82 -13.21
CA ARG A 39 -33.78 5.22 -12.52
C ARG A 39 -33.57 3.76 -12.13
N ALA A 40 -32.38 3.21 -12.36
CA ALA A 40 -32.06 1.81 -12.12
C ALA A 40 -32.94 0.80 -12.88
N GLU A 41 -33.46 1.20 -14.04
CA GLU A 41 -34.22 0.32 -14.93
C GLU A 41 -33.30 -0.55 -15.78
N THR A 42 -32.15 -0.01 -16.20
CA THR A 42 -31.13 -0.73 -17.00
C THR A 42 -29.73 -0.31 -16.56
N MET A 43 -28.76 -1.22 -16.69
CA MET A 43 -27.33 -0.87 -16.61
C MET A 43 -26.83 -0.36 -17.95
N MET A 44 -25.87 0.57 -17.89
CA MET A 44 -25.07 0.92 -19.06
C MET A 44 -23.87 -0.01 -19.16
N ASN A 45 -23.32 -0.19 -20.36
CA ASN A 45 -22.04 -0.89 -20.50
C ASN A 45 -20.92 -0.04 -19.84
N PHE A 46 -19.85 -0.74 -19.44
CA PHE A 46 -18.76 -0.11 -18.68
C PHE A 46 -18.09 1.04 -19.44
N GLU A 47 -17.88 0.89 -20.73
CA GLU A 47 -17.29 1.95 -21.57
C GLU A 47 -18.10 3.26 -21.50
N LYS A 48 -19.42 3.15 -21.63
CA LYS A 48 -20.32 4.34 -21.53
C LYS A 48 -20.30 4.96 -20.14
N VAL A 49 -20.20 4.15 -19.09
CA VAL A 49 -20.07 4.66 -17.71
C VAL A 49 -18.78 5.46 -17.59
N VAL A 50 -17.64 4.92 -18.04
CA VAL A 50 -16.34 5.60 -18.00
C VAL A 50 -16.38 6.93 -18.77
N GLN A 51 -16.88 6.92 -20.01
CA GLN A 51 -16.99 8.13 -20.83
C GLN A 51 -17.90 9.18 -20.20
N ALA A 52 -19.00 8.74 -19.60
CA ALA A 52 -19.94 9.63 -18.93
C ALA A 52 -19.34 10.25 -17.65
N LEU A 53 -18.61 9.49 -16.85
CA LEU A 53 -17.87 10.00 -15.70
C LEU A 53 -16.80 11.01 -16.12
N GLN A 54 -16.04 10.71 -17.18
CA GLN A 54 -15.03 11.62 -17.73
C GLN A 54 -15.63 12.95 -18.18
N LEU A 55 -16.79 12.93 -18.86
CA LEU A 55 -17.52 14.13 -19.25
C LEU A 55 -17.91 14.98 -18.03
N MET A 56 -18.21 14.35 -16.90
CA MET A 56 -18.49 15.02 -15.65
C MET A 56 -17.22 15.43 -14.87
N GLY A 57 -16.01 15.05 -15.35
CA GLY A 57 -14.75 15.29 -14.66
C GLY A 57 -14.58 14.45 -13.40
N ILE A 58 -15.16 13.24 -13.37
CA ILE A 58 -15.09 12.29 -12.27
C ILE A 58 -14.26 11.07 -12.69
N GLY A 59 -13.31 10.67 -11.85
CA GLY A 59 -12.57 9.42 -12.02
C GLY A 59 -13.35 8.19 -11.51
N LEU A 60 -12.97 7.00 -11.97
CA LEU A 60 -13.57 5.75 -11.47
C LEU A 60 -13.37 5.57 -9.98
N GLU A 61 -12.19 5.88 -9.46
CA GLU A 61 -11.87 5.79 -8.02
C GLU A 61 -12.77 6.74 -7.20
N GLU A 62 -12.95 7.98 -7.67
CA GLU A 62 -13.84 8.95 -7.02
C GLU A 62 -15.31 8.47 -7.04
N TYR A 63 -15.75 7.89 -8.15
CA TYR A 63 -17.08 7.33 -8.26
C TYR A 63 -17.29 6.12 -7.30
N GLU A 64 -16.29 5.27 -7.16
CA GLU A 64 -16.30 4.15 -6.20
C GLU A 64 -16.44 4.66 -4.75
N TYR A 65 -15.66 5.69 -4.36
CA TYR A 65 -15.78 6.31 -3.04
C TYR A 65 -17.18 6.89 -2.79
N LEU A 66 -17.75 7.56 -3.77
CA LEU A 66 -19.12 8.10 -3.68
C LEU A 66 -20.17 6.98 -3.58
N LEU A 67 -19.97 5.86 -4.30
CA LEU A 67 -20.81 4.68 -4.16
C LEU A 67 -20.74 4.06 -2.75
N ASN A 68 -19.61 4.16 -2.09
CA ASN A 68 -19.37 3.57 -0.78
C ASN A 68 -19.47 4.59 0.37
N ASP A 69 -20.12 5.73 0.14
CA ASP A 69 -20.26 6.79 1.14
C ASP A 69 -18.88 7.21 1.73
N TYR A 70 -17.89 7.31 0.86
CA TYR A 70 -16.47 7.57 1.17
C TYR A 70 -15.78 6.51 2.03
N ALA A 71 -16.40 5.36 2.28
CA ALA A 71 -15.75 4.25 2.93
C ALA A 71 -14.75 3.56 1.96
N PRO A 72 -13.59 3.12 2.44
CA PRO A 72 -12.69 2.28 1.65
C PRO A 72 -13.40 0.96 1.31
N ASN A 73 -12.94 0.32 0.25
CA ASN A 73 -13.40 -1.05 -0.02
C ASN A 73 -12.89 -2.01 1.08
N GLU A 74 -13.48 -3.21 1.14
CA GLU A 74 -13.23 -4.16 2.22
C GLU A 74 -11.76 -4.56 2.32
N SER A 75 -11.08 -4.81 1.20
CA SER A 75 -9.66 -5.17 1.21
C SER A 75 -8.77 -4.02 1.69
N GLU A 76 -9.08 -2.78 1.32
CA GLU A 76 -8.37 -1.60 1.82
C GLU A 76 -8.57 -1.39 3.32
N ALA A 77 -9.80 -1.56 3.80
CA ALA A 77 -10.10 -1.48 5.23
C ALA A 77 -9.30 -2.51 6.02
N LEU A 78 -9.31 -3.77 5.58
CA LEU A 78 -8.53 -4.84 6.20
C LEU A 78 -7.02 -4.54 6.22
N LEU A 79 -6.44 -4.07 5.10
CA LEU A 79 -5.02 -3.73 5.05
C LEU A 79 -4.64 -2.60 6.00
N LYS A 80 -5.47 -1.55 6.12
CA LYS A 80 -5.26 -0.46 7.08
C LYS A 80 -5.34 -0.94 8.53
N GLU A 81 -6.32 -1.79 8.85
CA GLU A 81 -6.46 -2.35 10.18
C GLU A 81 -5.27 -3.25 10.55
N ILE A 82 -4.78 -4.08 9.61
CA ILE A 82 -3.57 -4.88 9.79
C ILE A 82 -2.36 -3.98 10.02
N GLU A 83 -2.19 -2.92 9.25
CA GLU A 83 -1.09 -1.97 9.42
C GLU A 83 -1.11 -1.31 10.80
N MET A 84 -2.27 -0.85 11.24
CA MET A 84 -2.42 -0.26 12.58
C MET A 84 -2.16 -1.27 13.70
N ALA A 85 -2.66 -2.48 13.59
CA ALA A 85 -2.40 -3.55 14.56
C ALA A 85 -0.92 -3.96 14.58
N PHE A 86 -0.27 -3.97 13.40
CA PHE A 86 1.16 -4.23 13.24
C PHE A 86 2.02 -3.15 13.92
N LEU A 87 1.72 -1.86 13.70
CA LEU A 87 2.43 -0.75 14.33
C LEU A 87 2.29 -0.77 15.86
N LYS A 88 1.10 -1.15 16.36
CA LYS A 88 0.83 -1.32 17.80
C LYS A 88 1.38 -2.63 18.36
N GLN A 89 1.83 -3.56 17.51
CA GLN A 89 2.24 -4.91 17.88
C GLN A 89 1.15 -5.69 18.64
N ASP A 90 -0.11 -5.40 18.29
CA ASP A 90 -1.28 -6.04 18.86
C ASP A 90 -1.51 -7.42 18.22
N LYS A 91 -0.86 -8.43 18.79
CA LYS A 91 -0.97 -9.83 18.32
C LYS A 91 -2.40 -10.35 18.32
N LYS A 92 -3.24 -9.90 19.28
CA LYS A 92 -4.63 -10.35 19.39
C LYS A 92 -5.48 -9.76 18.27
N ALA A 93 -5.32 -8.48 17.97
CA ALA A 93 -5.97 -7.84 16.83
C ALA A 93 -5.53 -8.49 15.51
N LEU A 94 -4.24 -8.76 15.32
CA LEU A 94 -3.70 -9.43 14.13
C LEU A 94 -4.25 -10.86 13.96
N ASP A 95 -4.40 -11.63 15.03
CA ASP A 95 -5.02 -12.97 14.98
C ASP A 95 -6.49 -12.91 14.58
N ASN A 96 -7.22 -11.91 15.08
CA ASN A 96 -8.59 -11.68 14.66
C ASN A 96 -8.69 -11.28 13.19
N LEU A 97 -7.84 -10.35 12.73
CA LEU A 97 -7.81 -9.89 11.34
C LEU A 97 -7.41 -11.01 10.37
N TYR A 98 -6.53 -11.92 10.79
CA TYR A 98 -6.22 -13.14 10.05
C TYR A 98 -7.49 -13.95 9.75
N LYS A 99 -8.34 -14.17 10.76
CA LYS A 99 -9.58 -14.95 10.63
C LYS A 99 -10.60 -14.21 9.76
N VAL A 100 -10.82 -12.93 10.03
CA VAL A 100 -11.75 -12.08 9.26
C VAL A 100 -11.37 -12.03 7.79
N ALA A 101 -10.10 -11.79 7.47
CA ALA A 101 -9.63 -11.77 6.09
C ALA A 101 -9.77 -13.12 5.38
N PHE A 102 -9.57 -14.24 6.11
CA PHE A 102 -9.76 -15.57 5.56
C PHE A 102 -11.23 -15.86 5.23
N GLU A 103 -12.13 -15.56 6.17
CA GLU A 103 -13.58 -15.74 6.00
C GLU A 103 -14.16 -14.84 4.90
N ALA A 104 -13.60 -13.63 4.73
CA ALA A 104 -13.97 -12.70 3.66
C ALA A 104 -13.42 -13.10 2.27
N GLY A 105 -12.64 -14.18 2.17
CA GLY A 105 -12.09 -14.67 0.89
C GLY A 105 -10.82 -13.97 0.42
N TYR A 106 -10.07 -13.35 1.33
CA TYR A 106 -8.77 -12.70 1.06
C TYR A 106 -7.59 -13.52 1.64
N PRO A 107 -7.25 -14.69 1.06
CA PRO A 107 -6.27 -15.62 1.65
C PRO A 107 -4.87 -14.99 1.81
N TYR A 108 -4.42 -14.18 0.88
CA TYR A 108 -3.09 -13.57 0.96
C TYR A 108 -3.03 -12.42 1.97
N ILE A 109 -4.10 -11.62 2.11
CA ILE A 109 -4.23 -10.63 3.18
C ILE A 109 -4.25 -11.33 4.55
N SER A 110 -4.97 -12.44 4.65
CA SER A 110 -4.99 -13.28 5.83
C SER A 110 -3.58 -13.74 6.21
N LEU A 111 -2.81 -14.30 5.27
CA LEU A 111 -1.43 -14.73 5.52
C LEU A 111 -0.51 -13.56 5.88
N ALA A 112 -0.71 -12.37 5.31
CA ALA A 112 0.02 -11.16 5.68
C ALA A 112 -0.24 -10.75 7.14
N ALA A 113 -1.49 -10.80 7.59
CA ALA A 113 -1.83 -10.57 9.00
C ALA A 113 -1.15 -11.60 9.90
N LYS A 114 -1.20 -12.90 9.55
CA LYS A 114 -0.57 -13.99 10.31
C LYS A 114 0.95 -13.84 10.41
N ALA A 115 1.62 -13.51 9.30
CA ALA A 115 3.07 -13.29 9.24
C ALA A 115 3.54 -12.17 10.18
N SER A 116 2.65 -11.21 10.48
CA SER A 116 2.96 -10.03 11.28
C SER A 116 3.09 -10.32 12.78
N TYR A 117 2.61 -11.46 13.28
CA TYR A 117 2.64 -11.77 14.71
C TYR A 117 3.15 -13.18 15.07
N THR A 118 3.28 -14.08 14.09
CA THR A 118 3.73 -15.46 14.34
C THR A 118 4.57 -16.00 13.19
N GLU A 119 5.20 -17.16 13.40
CA GLU A 119 5.86 -17.88 12.31
C GLU A 119 4.84 -18.54 11.40
N LEU A 120 5.19 -18.65 10.11
CA LEU A 120 4.39 -19.34 9.11
C LEU A 120 4.91 -20.78 8.91
N SER A 121 4.01 -21.70 8.55
CA SER A 121 4.41 -23.01 8.06
C SER A 121 5.12 -22.89 6.70
N SER A 122 5.96 -23.90 6.37
CA SER A 122 6.60 -23.96 5.04
C SER A 122 5.58 -23.87 3.90
N GLU A 123 4.46 -24.55 4.00
CA GLU A 123 3.37 -24.51 3.02
C GLU A 123 2.83 -23.09 2.83
N ASN A 124 2.64 -22.33 3.91
CA ASN A 124 2.18 -20.93 3.81
C ASN A 124 3.25 -20.03 3.19
N ILE A 125 4.52 -20.27 3.48
CA ILE A 125 5.63 -19.52 2.87
C ILE A 125 5.71 -19.82 1.37
N ASP A 126 5.60 -21.08 0.97
CA ASP A 126 5.59 -21.50 -0.43
C ASP A 126 4.39 -20.87 -1.17
N THR A 127 3.20 -20.91 -0.56
CA THR A 127 1.99 -20.28 -1.12
C THR A 127 2.18 -18.78 -1.36
N ILE A 128 2.81 -18.06 -0.43
CA ILE A 128 3.10 -16.62 -0.58
C ILE A 128 4.15 -16.40 -1.65
N THR A 129 5.20 -17.22 -1.67
CA THR A 129 6.30 -17.08 -2.63
C THR A 129 5.81 -17.32 -4.05
N ASP A 130 5.04 -18.38 -4.28
CA ASP A 130 4.44 -18.68 -5.58
C ASP A 130 3.51 -17.55 -6.04
N TYR A 131 2.66 -17.06 -5.13
CA TYR A 131 1.80 -15.91 -5.43
C TYR A 131 2.60 -14.68 -5.88
N LEU A 132 3.63 -14.29 -5.10
CA LEU A 132 4.44 -13.11 -5.40
C LEU A 132 5.29 -13.25 -6.68
N TYR A 133 5.66 -14.48 -7.05
CA TYR A 133 6.40 -14.78 -8.28
C TYR A 133 5.54 -14.67 -9.53
N ASP A 134 4.26 -15.04 -9.42
CA ASP A 134 3.32 -15.04 -10.54
C ASP A 134 2.70 -13.65 -10.83
N ILE A 135 2.99 -12.63 -10.01
CA ILE A 135 2.44 -11.29 -10.19
C ILE A 135 2.96 -10.67 -11.49
N LYS A 136 2.02 -10.34 -12.37
CA LYS A 136 2.30 -9.58 -13.62
C LYS A 136 1.95 -8.10 -13.50
N VAL A 137 1.00 -7.77 -12.61
CA VAL A 137 0.57 -6.40 -12.35
C VAL A 137 0.52 -6.21 -10.85
N TRP A 138 1.46 -5.42 -10.35
CA TRP A 138 1.53 -5.11 -8.92
C TRP A 138 0.45 -4.10 -8.53
N GLY A 139 -0.41 -4.51 -7.64
CA GLY A 139 -1.43 -3.69 -7.00
C GLY A 139 -1.08 -3.39 -5.54
N GLN A 140 -2.03 -2.79 -4.85
CA GLN A 140 -1.87 -2.45 -3.45
C GLN A 140 -1.78 -3.71 -2.57
N ILE A 141 -2.61 -4.72 -2.83
CA ILE A 141 -2.63 -5.96 -2.07
C ILE A 141 -1.26 -6.66 -2.15
N GLU A 142 -0.70 -6.79 -3.34
CA GLU A 142 0.59 -7.44 -3.58
C GLU A 142 1.73 -6.76 -2.83
N LEU A 143 1.74 -5.42 -2.83
CA LEU A 143 2.73 -4.63 -2.11
C LEU A 143 2.62 -4.82 -0.59
N TYR A 144 1.41 -4.83 -0.04
CA TYR A 144 1.18 -5.07 1.38
C TYR A 144 1.52 -6.51 1.77
N VAL A 145 1.13 -7.50 0.95
CA VAL A 145 1.50 -8.90 1.19
C VAL A 145 3.02 -9.03 1.24
N PHE A 146 3.74 -8.50 0.26
CA PHE A 146 5.20 -8.50 0.26
C PHE A 146 5.77 -7.78 1.49
N TYR A 147 5.26 -6.59 1.83
CA TYR A 147 5.70 -5.82 2.98
C TYR A 147 5.57 -6.60 4.30
N PHE A 148 4.41 -7.20 4.58
CA PHE A 148 4.16 -7.89 5.84
C PHE A 148 4.83 -9.27 5.93
N THR A 149 5.01 -9.96 4.80
CA THR A 149 5.58 -11.31 4.78
C THR A 149 7.10 -11.34 4.59
N MET A 150 7.73 -10.22 4.24
CA MET A 150 9.15 -10.13 3.87
C MET A 150 10.10 -10.83 4.86
N ASN A 151 9.87 -10.71 6.17
CA ASN A 151 10.71 -11.32 7.19
C ASN A 151 10.62 -12.85 7.23
N LYS A 152 9.64 -13.45 6.56
CA LYS A 152 9.40 -14.90 6.47
C LYS A 152 9.95 -15.49 5.18
N LEU A 153 10.26 -14.64 4.20
CA LEU A 153 10.81 -15.06 2.92
C LEU A 153 12.33 -15.25 3.00
N SER A 154 12.87 -16.10 2.13
CA SER A 154 14.32 -16.21 1.97
C SER A 154 14.91 -14.94 1.38
N ILE A 155 16.19 -14.66 1.62
CA ILE A 155 16.87 -13.53 1.00
C ILE A 155 16.85 -13.61 -0.52
N ARG A 156 16.97 -14.82 -1.07
CA ARG A 156 16.89 -15.06 -2.51
C ARG A 156 15.54 -14.62 -3.06
N ASP A 157 14.45 -14.97 -2.40
CA ASP A 157 13.09 -14.64 -2.84
C ASP A 157 12.86 -13.13 -2.75
N ILE A 158 13.31 -12.50 -1.65
CA ILE A 158 13.21 -11.04 -1.49
C ILE A 158 13.95 -10.32 -2.62
N LEU A 159 15.16 -10.74 -2.93
CA LEU A 159 15.96 -10.12 -4.01
C LEU A 159 15.31 -10.33 -5.38
N TYR A 160 14.83 -11.53 -5.66
CA TYR A 160 14.15 -11.83 -6.91
C TYR A 160 12.88 -10.98 -7.09
N ILE A 161 12.05 -10.88 -6.06
CA ILE A 161 10.83 -10.07 -6.09
C ILE A 161 11.17 -8.58 -6.28
N LEU A 162 12.17 -8.08 -5.57
CA LEU A 162 12.61 -6.69 -5.72
C LEU A 162 13.20 -6.42 -7.11
N ASP A 163 13.95 -7.36 -7.67
CA ASP A 163 14.51 -7.22 -9.02
C ASP A 163 13.41 -7.16 -10.09
N LEU A 164 12.37 -8.01 -9.98
CA LEU A 164 11.19 -7.92 -10.84
C LEU A 164 10.54 -6.54 -10.79
N PHE A 165 10.50 -5.94 -9.61
CA PHE A 165 9.89 -4.64 -9.38
C PHE A 165 10.79 -3.46 -9.78
N LEU A 166 12.09 -3.54 -9.49
CA LEU A 166 13.06 -2.46 -9.73
C LEU A 166 13.54 -2.39 -11.19
N LEU A 167 13.53 -3.53 -11.90
CA LEU A 167 14.02 -3.60 -13.29
C LEU A 167 13.10 -2.88 -14.28
N GLU A 168 11.81 -2.80 -14.01
CA GLU A 168 10.90 -2.03 -14.85
C GLU A 168 11.04 -0.52 -14.61
N LYS A 169 11.92 0.12 -15.36
CA LYS A 169 12.23 1.57 -15.29
C LYS A 169 11.00 2.50 -15.50
N LYS A 170 9.84 1.98 -15.86
CA LYS A 170 8.63 2.74 -16.23
C LYS A 170 7.39 2.34 -15.43
N HIS A 171 7.52 1.96 -14.16
CA HIS A 171 6.33 1.71 -13.36
C HIS A 171 5.50 2.98 -13.21
N LYS A 172 4.40 3.05 -13.95
CA LYS A 172 3.38 4.10 -13.80
C LYS A 172 2.76 4.12 -12.41
N ILE A 173 2.97 3.06 -11.64
CA ILE A 173 2.56 2.91 -10.24
C ILE A 173 3.07 4.06 -9.35
N PHE A 174 4.23 4.64 -9.66
CA PHE A 174 4.79 5.78 -8.92
C PHE A 174 4.03 7.09 -9.13
N ASN A 175 3.10 7.15 -10.08
CA ASN A 175 2.22 8.31 -10.27
C ASN A 175 1.07 8.34 -9.26
N SER A 176 0.82 7.22 -8.56
CA SER A 176 -0.17 7.16 -7.48
C SER A 176 0.54 7.26 -6.13
N VAL A 177 0.17 8.27 -5.33
CA VAL A 177 0.72 8.49 -3.99
C VAL A 177 0.55 7.25 -3.10
N LYS A 178 -0.60 6.60 -3.19
CA LYS A 178 -0.97 5.43 -2.41
C LYS A 178 -0.06 4.22 -2.66
N TYR A 179 0.26 3.96 -3.94
CA TYR A 179 1.18 2.88 -4.32
C TYR A 179 2.62 3.23 -4.01
N LEU A 180 3.00 4.50 -4.21
CA LEU A 180 4.34 4.98 -3.90
C LEU A 180 4.64 4.83 -2.40
N GLU A 181 3.66 5.13 -1.55
CA GLU A 181 3.83 5.05 -0.10
C GLU A 181 4.18 3.62 0.35
N ILE A 182 3.36 2.63 0.02
CA ILE A 182 3.62 1.24 0.44
C ILE A 182 4.88 0.67 -0.25
N PHE A 183 5.16 1.05 -1.49
CA PHE A 183 6.39 0.65 -2.18
C PHE A 183 7.63 1.15 -1.44
N VAL A 184 7.69 2.43 -1.09
CA VAL A 184 8.83 3.01 -0.34
C VAL A 184 8.96 2.38 1.05
N CYS A 185 7.84 2.13 1.74
CA CYS A 185 7.85 1.41 3.02
C CYS A 185 8.44 0.00 2.86
N ALA A 186 8.05 -0.73 1.82
CA ALA A 186 8.60 -2.06 1.53
C ALA A 186 10.09 -2.01 1.21
N CYS A 187 10.54 -1.05 0.41
CA CYS A 187 11.96 -0.84 0.14
C CYS A 187 12.76 -0.50 1.39
N CYS A 188 12.27 0.41 2.24
CA CYS A 188 12.93 0.77 3.49
C CYS A 188 13.05 -0.44 4.44
N ARG A 189 12.01 -1.26 4.52
CA ARG A 189 12.04 -2.52 5.27
C ARG A 189 13.07 -3.49 4.70
N ALA A 190 13.14 -3.65 3.37
CA ALA A 190 14.12 -4.48 2.70
C ALA A 190 15.56 -3.99 2.94
N ILE A 191 15.80 -2.67 2.87
CA ILE A 191 17.11 -2.07 3.21
C ILE A 191 17.52 -2.47 4.63
N ALA A 192 16.63 -2.29 5.61
CA ALA A 192 16.90 -2.62 7.00
C ALA A 192 17.20 -4.13 7.18
N LEU A 193 16.38 -5.00 6.58
CA LEU A 193 16.54 -6.45 6.66
C LEU A 193 17.86 -6.91 6.01
N LEU A 194 18.14 -6.49 4.78
CA LEU A 194 19.35 -6.85 4.05
C LEU A 194 20.60 -6.31 4.75
N ALA A 195 20.57 -5.06 5.22
CA ALA A 195 21.67 -4.46 5.95
C ALA A 195 21.94 -5.19 7.28
N SER A 196 20.91 -5.60 8.01
CA SER A 196 21.06 -6.37 9.25
C SER A 196 21.75 -7.72 9.02
N LYS A 197 21.55 -8.32 7.85
CA LYS A 197 22.15 -9.60 7.42
C LYS A 197 23.48 -9.46 6.67
N GLY A 198 23.99 -8.24 6.48
CA GLY A 198 25.30 -7.98 5.87
C GLY A 198 25.30 -7.84 4.34
N TYR A 199 24.15 -7.79 3.69
CA TYR A 199 24.02 -7.63 2.23
C TYR A 199 24.19 -6.17 1.82
N GLN A 200 25.45 -5.67 1.85
CA GLN A 200 25.80 -4.27 1.61
C GLN A 200 25.37 -3.78 0.23
N GLU A 201 25.79 -4.49 -0.84
CA GLU A 201 25.58 -4.03 -2.22
C GLU A 201 24.10 -3.98 -2.61
N TYR A 202 23.33 -5.03 -2.26
CA TYR A 202 21.90 -5.07 -2.56
C TYR A 202 21.14 -3.99 -1.81
N SER A 203 21.42 -3.80 -0.52
CA SER A 203 20.76 -2.76 0.26
C SER A 203 21.14 -1.35 -0.22
N ALA A 204 22.38 -1.14 -0.69
CA ALA A 204 22.80 0.11 -1.31
C ALA A 204 22.08 0.35 -2.65
N HIS A 205 21.90 -0.68 -3.46
CA HIS A 205 21.19 -0.57 -4.74
C HIS A 205 19.74 -0.11 -4.52
N ILE A 206 19.02 -0.75 -3.59
CA ILE A 206 17.64 -0.35 -3.25
C ILE A 206 17.62 1.08 -2.70
N LEU A 207 18.53 1.43 -1.79
CA LEU A 207 18.63 2.77 -1.22
C LEU A 207 18.79 3.83 -2.31
N ASN A 208 19.74 3.66 -3.21
CA ASN A 208 19.98 4.58 -4.33
C ASN A 208 18.75 4.70 -5.25
N ARG A 209 18.05 3.60 -5.47
CA ARG A 209 16.84 3.60 -6.29
C ARG A 209 15.72 4.41 -5.64
N VAL A 210 15.48 4.22 -4.35
CA VAL A 210 14.46 4.97 -3.61
C VAL A 210 14.85 6.46 -3.49
N GLU A 211 16.12 6.79 -3.29
CA GLU A 211 16.61 8.17 -3.28
C GLU A 211 16.38 8.89 -4.62
N SER A 212 16.36 8.15 -5.73
CA SER A 212 16.08 8.71 -7.06
C SER A 212 14.58 9.00 -7.31
N LEU A 213 13.69 8.59 -6.41
CA LEU A 213 12.25 8.85 -6.54
C LEU A 213 11.93 10.27 -6.03
N GLU A 214 11.01 10.92 -6.70
CA GLU A 214 10.52 12.24 -6.29
C GLU A 214 9.52 12.13 -5.12
N LEU A 215 10.04 12.01 -3.90
CA LEU A 215 9.22 11.96 -2.66
C LEU A 215 8.82 13.36 -2.18
N VAL A 216 8.42 14.23 -3.12
CA VAL A 216 8.30 15.69 -2.87
C VAL A 216 7.26 16.03 -1.80
N GLN A 217 6.17 15.27 -1.71
CA GLN A 217 5.02 15.63 -0.88
C GLN A 217 4.90 14.83 0.43
N SER A 218 5.80 13.86 0.71
CA SER A 218 5.70 13.04 1.91
C SER A 218 6.87 13.21 2.86
N MET A 219 6.65 13.99 3.94
CA MET A 219 7.60 14.10 5.03
C MET A 219 7.83 12.75 5.72
N PHE A 220 6.80 11.93 5.84
CA PHE A 220 6.89 10.60 6.42
C PHE A 220 7.87 9.72 5.64
N LEU A 221 7.69 9.59 4.33
CA LEU A 221 8.55 8.75 3.48
C LEU A 221 9.99 9.25 3.44
N ARG A 222 10.20 10.56 3.39
CA ARG A 222 11.54 11.15 3.47
C ARG A 222 12.22 10.84 4.79
N ASN A 223 11.50 10.97 5.89
CA ASN A 223 12.04 10.69 7.22
C ASN A 223 12.32 9.19 7.41
N LEU A 224 11.45 8.32 6.90
CA LEU A 224 11.66 6.88 6.89
C LEU A 224 12.89 6.48 6.07
N LEU A 225 13.06 7.10 4.90
CA LEU A 225 14.26 6.88 4.08
C LEU A 225 15.54 7.36 4.80
N ASN A 226 15.49 8.50 5.49
CA ASN A 226 16.60 8.98 6.32
C ASN A 226 16.94 8.01 7.46
N LEU A 227 15.94 7.43 8.10
CA LEU A 227 16.14 6.39 9.12
C LEU A 227 16.83 5.15 8.53
N SER A 228 16.36 4.68 7.37
CA SER A 228 16.90 3.51 6.67
C SER A 228 18.34 3.78 6.18
N LYS A 229 18.60 4.97 5.65
CA LYS A 229 19.96 5.41 5.26
C LYS A 229 20.89 5.51 6.44
N GLY A 230 20.39 6.03 7.57
CA GLY A 230 21.13 6.07 8.84
C GLY A 230 21.53 4.66 9.29
N PHE A 231 20.60 3.69 9.25
CA PHE A 231 20.91 2.31 9.60
C PHE A 231 21.92 1.68 8.65
N TRP A 232 21.79 1.88 7.33
CA TRP A 232 22.75 1.39 6.35
C TRP A 232 24.14 2.00 6.57
N THR A 233 24.22 3.31 6.85
CA THR A 233 25.48 4.01 7.14
C THR A 233 26.12 3.46 8.42
N TYR A 234 25.32 3.24 9.47
CA TYR A 234 25.74 2.62 10.72
C TYR A 234 26.37 1.22 10.49
N ARG A 235 25.77 0.42 9.62
CA ARG A 235 26.23 -0.95 9.38
C ARG A 235 27.48 -1.05 8.51
N PHE A 236 27.68 -0.14 7.56
CA PHE A 236 28.67 -0.35 6.48
C PHE A 236 29.65 0.80 6.27
N LYS A 237 29.45 1.97 6.85
CA LYS A 237 30.33 3.12 6.64
C LYS A 237 30.89 3.69 7.94
N ASP A 238 30.02 4.31 8.71
CA ASP A 238 30.39 5.06 9.92
C ASP A 238 29.30 4.88 10.97
N GLU A 239 29.62 4.14 12.03
CA GLU A 239 28.69 3.81 13.11
C GLU A 239 28.17 5.07 13.80
N LYS A 240 29.05 6.04 14.08
CA LYS A 240 28.69 7.27 14.79
C LYS A 240 27.80 8.18 13.93
N ALA A 241 28.18 8.37 12.66
CA ALA A 241 27.39 9.17 11.73
C ALA A 241 26.02 8.54 11.47
N GLY A 242 25.96 7.23 11.22
CA GLY A 242 24.72 6.50 11.01
C GLY A 242 23.79 6.55 12.23
N ASN A 243 24.35 6.41 13.43
CA ASN A 243 23.60 6.53 14.68
C ASN A 243 23.00 7.95 14.84
N THR A 244 23.78 8.98 14.55
CA THR A 244 23.29 10.36 14.58
C THR A 244 22.14 10.60 13.63
N MET A 245 22.22 10.08 12.39
CA MET A 245 21.14 10.16 11.40
C MET A 245 19.85 9.48 11.90
N MET A 246 19.99 8.28 12.46
CA MET A 246 18.83 7.55 13.00
C MET A 246 18.17 8.30 14.15
N LEU A 247 18.93 8.82 15.10
CA LEU A 247 18.39 9.59 16.22
C LEU A 247 17.68 10.88 15.78
N GLN A 248 18.18 11.54 14.73
CA GLN A 248 17.50 12.70 14.14
C GLN A 248 16.16 12.29 13.51
N ALA A 249 16.12 11.19 12.77
CA ALA A 249 14.88 10.69 12.17
C ALA A 249 13.85 10.26 13.24
N LEU A 250 14.29 9.60 14.29
CA LEU A 250 13.43 9.22 15.42
C LEU A 250 12.88 10.45 16.15
N LYS A 251 13.69 11.48 16.35
CA LYS A 251 13.24 12.74 16.94
C LYS A 251 12.10 13.36 16.11
N ILE A 252 12.20 13.34 14.79
CA ILE A 252 11.15 13.84 13.90
C ILE A 252 9.87 13.00 14.06
N PHE A 253 9.96 11.66 14.08
CA PHE A 253 8.79 10.81 14.32
C PHE A 253 8.13 11.11 15.67
N HIS A 254 8.89 11.37 16.74
CA HIS A 254 8.33 11.74 18.04
C HIS A 254 7.69 13.14 18.06
N GLN A 255 8.15 14.07 17.21
CA GLN A 255 7.63 15.43 17.18
C GLN A 255 6.37 15.59 16.34
N ILE A 256 6.30 14.90 15.22
CA ILE A 256 5.23 15.12 14.22
C ILE A 256 4.50 13.85 13.77
N GLY A 257 5.00 12.66 14.13
CA GLY A 257 4.36 11.38 13.81
C GLY A 257 3.26 11.02 14.81
N SER A 258 2.46 9.99 14.47
CA SER A 258 1.57 9.40 15.47
C SER A 258 2.37 8.65 16.54
N GLN A 259 1.74 8.46 17.71
CA GLN A 259 2.39 7.74 18.80
C GLN A 259 2.81 6.32 18.40
N GLU A 260 1.98 5.63 17.63
CA GLU A 260 2.23 4.26 17.16
C GLU A 260 3.47 4.21 16.25
N ILE A 261 3.57 5.11 15.28
CA ILE A 261 4.71 5.22 14.38
C ILE A 261 5.99 5.50 15.16
N ALA A 262 5.95 6.49 16.05
CA ALA A 262 7.12 6.86 16.84
C ALA A 262 7.61 5.72 17.74
N GLN A 263 6.68 5.03 18.42
CA GLN A 263 7.00 3.89 19.27
C GLN A 263 7.54 2.71 18.48
N TYR A 264 6.92 2.39 17.34
CA TYR A 264 7.35 1.28 16.48
C TYR A 264 8.80 1.47 16.00
N TYR A 265 9.14 2.63 15.42
CA TYR A 265 10.50 2.85 14.91
C TYR A 265 11.52 3.03 16.03
N GLN A 266 11.14 3.59 17.18
CA GLN A 266 12.00 3.62 18.35
C GLN A 266 12.37 2.20 18.82
N GLN A 267 11.39 1.31 18.88
CA GLN A 267 11.61 -0.07 19.27
C GLN A 267 12.49 -0.83 18.26
N GLN A 268 12.28 -0.62 16.94
CA GLN A 268 13.17 -1.20 15.93
C GLN A 268 14.62 -0.74 16.11
N TYR A 269 14.84 0.54 16.41
CA TYR A 269 16.17 1.06 16.72
C TYR A 269 16.75 0.41 17.98
N ASP A 270 15.98 0.29 19.04
CA ASP A 270 16.45 -0.27 20.31
C ASP A 270 16.87 -1.76 20.15
N ILE A 271 16.11 -2.53 19.37
CA ILE A 271 16.42 -3.94 19.05
C ILE A 271 17.70 -4.04 18.21
N HIS A 272 17.82 -3.28 17.14
CA HIS A 272 18.87 -3.49 16.13
C HIS A 272 20.17 -2.72 16.40
N VAL A 273 20.13 -1.63 17.15
CA VAL A 273 21.28 -0.77 17.44
C VAL A 273 21.71 -0.88 18.88
N LYS A 274 20.80 -0.72 19.85
CA LYS A 274 21.12 -0.84 21.27
C LYS A 274 21.18 -2.28 21.76
N LYS A 275 20.70 -3.24 20.95
CA LYS A 275 20.67 -4.68 21.30
C LYS A 275 19.89 -4.95 22.59
N VAL A 276 18.85 -4.20 22.85
CA VAL A 276 17.94 -4.42 23.98
C VAL A 276 16.99 -5.55 23.61
N ASN A 277 16.96 -6.61 24.41
CA ASN A 277 15.95 -7.66 24.29
C ASN A 277 14.60 -7.10 24.76
N VAL A 278 13.61 -7.06 23.86
CA VAL A 278 12.24 -6.62 24.12
C VAL A 278 11.33 -7.83 24.30
#